data_9840a6d0b543c889ac556cb25aa190f0
#
_entry.id   9840a6d0b543c889ac556cb25aa190f0
#
_cell.length_a   1.000
_cell.length_b   1.000
_cell.length_c   1.000
_cell.angle_alpha   90.00
_cell.angle_beta   90.00
_cell.angle_gamma   90.00
#
_symmetry.space_group_name_H-M   'P 1'
#
loop_
_entity.id
_entity.type
_entity.pdbx_description
1 polymer ?
#
loop_
_entity_poly.entity_id
_entity_poly.type
_entity_poly.pdbx_seq_one_letter_code
_entity_poly.pdbx_strand_id
1 'polypeptide(L)'
;DVYHIAQAVEDGATVRIFYESRLAKVELSSEGRELIKNLDKELGTEELNDVQQAKARWTQLEALIGSPARIKNIAKDIVAHFEQRQEVFEGKAMIVAMSRRIAVELYDAIVALRPQWHSDDLMKGALKVVMTSASSDGPNIAKHHTSKEQRRVLADRMKDPEDELKLVIVRDMWLTGFDAPPTAVLYVDKKLQDHTLLQ
;
A
#
# COMPACT_ATOMS: atom_id res chain seq x y z
N ASP A 1 -22.84 -6.12 24.49
CA ASP A 1 -22.80 -4.74 23.98
C ASP A 1 -21.74 -4.67 22.88
N VAL A 2 -22.17 -4.34 21.67
CA VAL A 2 -21.24 -4.15 20.55
C VAL A 2 -20.92 -2.64 20.49
N TYR A 3 -19.67 -2.29 20.78
CA TYR A 3 -19.19 -0.91 20.66
C TYR A 3 -19.01 -0.58 19.18
N HIS A 4 -19.81 0.33 18.67
CA HIS A 4 -19.81 0.69 17.25
C HIS A 4 -18.86 1.84 16.93
N ILE A 5 -18.29 1.86 15.70
CA ILE A 5 -17.37 2.91 15.24
C ILE A 5 -17.96 4.31 15.40
N ALA A 6 -19.26 4.49 15.13
CA ALA A 6 -19.93 5.77 15.33
C ALA A 6 -19.86 6.23 16.80
N GLN A 7 -20.08 5.33 17.74
CA GLN A 7 -19.98 5.62 19.17
C GLN A 7 -18.53 5.92 19.60
N ALA A 8 -17.56 5.19 19.01
CA ALA A 8 -16.13 5.43 19.27
C ALA A 8 -15.69 6.84 18.80
N VAL A 9 -16.27 7.35 17.71
CA VAL A 9 -16.05 8.72 17.23
C VAL A 9 -16.71 9.75 18.15
N GLU A 10 -17.95 9.51 18.60
CA GLU A 10 -18.65 10.38 19.54
C GLU A 10 -17.95 10.46 20.89
N ASP A 11 -17.44 9.35 21.39
CA ASP A 11 -16.68 9.25 22.63
C ASP A 11 -15.24 9.80 22.52
N GLY A 12 -14.80 10.22 21.32
CA GLY A 12 -13.44 10.71 21.08
C GLY A 12 -12.35 9.62 21.12
N ALA A 13 -12.74 8.35 21.12
CA ALA A 13 -11.80 7.22 21.13
C ALA A 13 -11.16 6.98 19.77
N THR A 14 -11.75 7.49 18.70
CA THR A 14 -11.22 7.45 17.34
C THR A 14 -11.65 8.68 16.53
N VAL A 15 -11.06 8.85 15.35
CA VAL A 15 -11.40 9.96 14.44
C VAL A 15 -12.32 9.49 13.33
N ARG A 16 -13.09 10.43 12.74
CA ARG A 16 -13.94 10.13 11.59
C ARG A 16 -13.09 9.79 10.39
N ILE A 17 -13.40 8.67 9.71
CA ILE A 17 -12.76 8.25 8.48
C ILE A 17 -13.59 8.76 7.29
N PHE A 18 -12.92 9.38 6.32
CA PHE A 18 -13.49 9.78 5.05
C PHE A 18 -12.97 8.90 3.94
N TYR A 19 -13.87 8.30 3.17
CA TYR A 19 -13.52 7.43 2.05
C TYR A 19 -13.59 8.18 0.74
N GLU A 20 -12.52 8.11 -0.06
CA GLU A 20 -12.48 8.59 -1.43
C GLU A 20 -12.13 7.45 -2.36
N SER A 21 -13.03 7.11 -3.28
CA SER A 21 -12.76 6.13 -4.32
C SER A 21 -12.05 6.80 -5.49
N ARG A 22 -10.80 6.40 -5.75
CA ARG A 22 -9.98 6.90 -6.86
C ARG A 22 -9.86 5.90 -8.02
N LEU A 23 -10.60 4.79 -7.97
CA LEU A 23 -10.57 3.70 -8.96
C LEU A 23 -10.89 4.15 -10.38
N ALA A 24 -11.74 5.16 -10.55
CA ALA A 24 -12.18 5.63 -11.86
C ALA A 24 -11.08 6.28 -12.72
N LYS A 25 -9.95 6.66 -12.12
CA LYS A 25 -8.82 7.29 -12.81
C LYS A 25 -7.72 6.31 -13.25
N VAL A 26 -7.79 5.07 -12.79
CA VAL A 26 -6.81 4.02 -13.10
C VAL A 26 -7.48 2.96 -13.96
N GLU A 27 -7.64 3.23 -15.24
CA GLU A 27 -8.22 2.25 -16.18
C GLU A 27 -7.30 1.04 -16.30
N LEU A 28 -7.88 -0.15 -16.04
CA LEU A 28 -7.31 -1.39 -16.54
C LEU A 28 -7.33 -1.31 -18.08
N SER A 29 -6.20 -1.63 -18.71
CA SER A 29 -6.16 -1.74 -20.18
C SER A 29 -7.25 -2.73 -20.65
N SER A 30 -7.71 -2.57 -21.90
CA SER A 30 -8.67 -3.51 -22.50
C SER A 30 -8.19 -4.96 -22.40
N GLU A 31 -6.88 -5.19 -22.55
CA GLU A 31 -6.21 -6.48 -22.38
C GLU A 31 -6.31 -7.01 -20.93
N GLY A 32 -6.21 -6.13 -19.95
CA GLY A 32 -6.36 -6.51 -18.54
C GLY A 32 -7.78 -6.92 -18.17
N ARG A 33 -8.79 -6.32 -18.79
CA ARG A 33 -10.21 -6.71 -18.61
C ARG A 33 -10.52 -8.03 -19.28
N GLU A 34 -9.94 -8.30 -20.46
CA GLU A 34 -10.07 -9.58 -21.13
C GLU A 34 -9.35 -10.70 -20.39
N LEU A 35 -8.16 -10.43 -19.84
CA LEU A 35 -7.45 -11.37 -18.98
C LEU A 35 -8.28 -11.81 -17.77
N ILE A 36 -8.93 -10.87 -17.07
CA ILE A 36 -9.84 -11.22 -15.94
C ILE A 36 -11.01 -12.08 -16.38
N LYS A 37 -11.64 -11.77 -17.54
CA LYS A 37 -12.76 -12.55 -18.06
C LYS A 37 -12.37 -13.97 -18.50
N ASN A 38 -11.19 -14.12 -19.09
CA ASN A 38 -10.68 -15.43 -19.54
C ASN A 38 -10.26 -16.29 -18.36
N LEU A 39 -9.77 -15.68 -17.30
CA LEU A 39 -9.42 -16.28 -16.02
C LEU A 39 -10.55 -17.06 -15.37
N ASP A 40 -11.72 -16.44 -15.26
CA ASP A 40 -12.89 -17.09 -14.68
C ASP A 40 -13.39 -18.26 -15.54
N LYS A 41 -13.08 -18.23 -16.86
CA LYS A 41 -13.41 -19.33 -17.77
C LYS A 41 -12.41 -20.49 -17.68
N GLU A 42 -11.10 -20.20 -17.65
CA GLU A 42 -10.05 -21.21 -17.61
C GLU A 42 -10.02 -21.96 -16.27
N LEU A 43 -10.19 -21.24 -15.15
CA LEU A 43 -10.20 -21.84 -13.82
C LEU A 43 -11.49 -22.64 -13.52
N GLY A 44 -12.56 -22.43 -14.28
CA GLY A 44 -13.79 -23.23 -14.17
C GLY A 44 -13.75 -24.58 -14.90
N THR A 45 -12.71 -24.81 -15.71
CA THR A 45 -12.58 -26.01 -16.56
C THR A 45 -11.48 -26.99 -16.10
N GLU A 46 -10.62 -26.61 -15.15
CA GLU A 46 -9.54 -27.48 -14.64
C GLU A 46 -9.92 -28.13 -13.30
N GLU A 47 -9.64 -29.42 -13.14
CA GLU A 47 -9.75 -30.17 -11.87
C GLU A 47 -8.65 -29.76 -10.87
N LEU A 48 -8.53 -28.47 -10.57
CA LEU A 48 -7.64 -27.96 -9.54
C LEU A 48 -8.34 -27.95 -8.19
N ASN A 49 -7.60 -28.30 -7.12
CA ASN A 49 -8.15 -28.15 -5.77
C ASN A 49 -8.29 -26.64 -5.42
N ASP A 50 -9.14 -26.32 -4.46
CA ASP A 50 -9.47 -24.93 -4.05
C ASP A 50 -8.23 -24.08 -3.76
N VAL A 51 -7.17 -24.66 -3.19
CA VAL A 51 -5.92 -23.97 -2.86
C VAL A 51 -5.13 -23.62 -4.12
N GLN A 52 -5.09 -24.50 -5.10
CA GLN A 52 -4.40 -24.27 -6.39
C GLN A 52 -5.14 -23.22 -7.21
N GLN A 53 -6.46 -23.26 -7.23
CA GLN A 53 -7.30 -22.25 -7.89
C GLN A 53 -7.08 -20.86 -7.22
N ALA A 54 -7.09 -20.79 -5.89
CA ALA A 54 -6.85 -19.56 -5.17
C ALA A 54 -5.45 -18.97 -5.45
N LYS A 55 -4.41 -19.81 -5.52
CA LYS A 55 -3.05 -19.39 -5.89
C LYS A 55 -2.96 -18.87 -7.32
N ALA A 56 -3.58 -19.57 -8.28
CA ALA A 56 -3.59 -19.16 -9.67
C ALA A 56 -4.29 -17.81 -9.84
N ARG A 57 -5.47 -17.63 -9.24
CA ARG A 57 -6.22 -16.36 -9.21
C ARG A 57 -5.40 -15.23 -8.62
N TRP A 58 -4.71 -15.49 -7.50
CA TRP A 58 -3.85 -14.50 -6.86
C TRP A 58 -2.69 -14.07 -7.76
N THR A 59 -1.98 -15.02 -8.37
CA THR A 59 -0.83 -14.75 -9.24
C THR A 59 -1.23 -13.91 -10.45
N GLN A 60 -2.38 -14.22 -11.05
CA GLN A 60 -2.86 -13.50 -12.21
C GLN A 60 -3.39 -12.11 -11.84
N LEU A 61 -4.09 -12.00 -10.72
CA LEU A 61 -4.52 -10.71 -10.19
C LEU A 61 -3.32 -9.82 -9.86
N GLU A 62 -2.27 -10.39 -9.26
CA GLU A 62 -1.03 -9.68 -8.98
C GLU A 62 -0.32 -9.22 -10.26
N ALA A 63 -0.27 -10.05 -11.29
CA ALA A 63 0.32 -9.68 -12.58
C ALA A 63 -0.43 -8.51 -13.24
N LEU A 64 -1.76 -8.53 -13.17
CA LEU A 64 -2.62 -7.48 -13.70
C LEU A 64 -2.49 -6.16 -12.94
N ILE A 65 -2.62 -6.22 -11.60
CA ILE A 65 -2.52 -5.07 -10.71
C ILE A 65 -1.10 -4.48 -10.74
N GLY A 66 -0.08 -5.33 -10.85
CA GLY A 66 1.32 -4.95 -10.95
C GLY A 66 1.79 -4.64 -12.38
N SER A 67 0.90 -4.31 -13.30
CA SER A 67 1.36 -3.89 -14.63
C SER A 67 2.12 -2.56 -14.57
N PRO A 68 3.26 -2.41 -15.30
CA PRO A 68 4.09 -1.20 -15.21
C PRO A 68 3.34 0.09 -15.55
N ALA A 69 2.41 0.04 -16.49
CA ALA A 69 1.59 1.19 -16.87
C ALA A 69 0.67 1.62 -15.71
N ARG A 70 0.01 0.65 -15.05
CA ARG A 70 -0.85 0.92 -13.90
C ARG A 70 -0.05 1.46 -12.71
N ILE A 71 1.09 0.86 -12.38
CA ILE A 71 1.95 1.33 -11.28
C ILE A 71 2.39 2.77 -11.51
N LYS A 72 2.81 3.12 -12.73
CA LYS A 72 3.17 4.50 -13.08
C LYS A 72 2.00 5.48 -12.93
N ASN A 73 0.79 5.07 -13.29
CA ASN A 73 -0.40 5.91 -13.16
C ASN A 73 -0.78 6.10 -11.69
N ILE A 74 -0.73 5.05 -10.88
CA ILE A 74 -0.96 5.12 -9.44
C ILE A 74 0.09 6.00 -8.76
N ALA A 75 1.38 5.84 -9.11
CA ALA A 75 2.44 6.68 -8.57
C ALA A 75 2.20 8.17 -8.85
N LYS A 76 1.80 8.52 -10.08
CA LYS A 76 1.45 9.90 -10.45
C LYS A 76 0.26 10.42 -9.65
N ASP A 77 -0.80 9.61 -9.53
CA ASP A 77 -2.00 10.01 -8.78
C ASP A 77 -1.71 10.21 -7.29
N ILE A 78 -0.97 9.29 -6.67
CA ILE A 78 -0.57 9.40 -5.27
C ILE A 78 0.30 10.64 -5.04
N VAL A 79 1.32 10.86 -5.86
CA VAL A 79 2.22 12.02 -5.73
C VAL A 79 1.43 13.31 -5.86
N ALA A 80 0.63 13.47 -6.92
CA ALA A 80 -0.15 14.67 -7.14
C ALA A 80 -1.15 14.94 -6.00
N HIS A 81 -1.87 13.91 -5.56
CA HIS A 81 -2.83 14.05 -4.45
C HIS A 81 -2.12 14.34 -3.13
N PHE A 82 -1.02 13.67 -2.84
CA PHE A 82 -0.28 13.90 -1.60
C PHE A 82 0.27 15.32 -1.53
N GLU A 83 0.90 15.81 -2.60
CA GLU A 83 1.42 17.17 -2.67
C GLU A 83 0.31 18.21 -2.53
N GLN A 84 -0.82 18.03 -3.22
CA GLN A 84 -1.98 18.91 -3.09
C GLN A 84 -2.51 18.97 -1.64
N ARG A 85 -2.51 17.82 -0.95
CA ARG A 85 -2.94 17.80 0.46
C ARG A 85 -1.94 18.50 1.38
N GLN A 86 -0.63 18.39 1.10
CA GLN A 86 0.40 19.08 1.90
C GLN A 86 0.27 20.61 1.84
N GLU A 87 -0.32 21.17 0.78
CA GLU A 87 -0.60 22.62 0.68
C GLU A 87 -1.68 23.08 1.68
N VAL A 88 -2.55 22.17 2.09
CA VAL A 88 -3.69 22.49 2.97
C VAL A 88 -3.49 22.00 4.39
N PHE A 89 -2.88 20.85 4.54
CA PHE A 89 -2.69 20.16 5.81
C PHE A 89 -1.40 19.35 5.81
N GLU A 90 -0.47 19.72 6.68
CA GLU A 90 0.73 18.93 6.90
C GLU A 90 0.36 17.62 7.59
N GLY A 91 0.69 16.50 6.94
CA GLY A 91 0.41 15.18 7.47
C GLY A 91 1.21 14.13 6.74
N LYS A 92 1.24 12.93 7.31
CA LYS A 92 1.93 11.78 6.74
C LYS A 92 0.95 10.85 6.05
N ALA A 93 1.45 9.97 5.21
CA ALA A 93 0.61 8.99 4.52
C ALA A 93 1.23 7.59 4.55
N MET A 94 0.34 6.60 4.51
CA MET A 94 0.69 5.20 4.34
C MET A 94 0.08 4.68 3.04
N ILE A 95 0.86 3.93 2.29
CA ILE A 95 0.44 3.28 1.04
C ILE A 95 0.44 1.77 1.28
N VAL A 96 -0.71 1.13 1.08
CA VAL A 96 -0.88 -0.31 1.24
C VAL A 96 -0.87 -0.96 -0.13
N ALA A 97 0.19 -1.69 -0.45
CA ALA A 97 0.35 -2.40 -1.70
C ALA A 97 -0.10 -3.86 -1.58
N MET A 98 -0.57 -4.44 -2.68
CA MET A 98 -1.05 -5.82 -2.74
C MET A 98 0.05 -6.84 -2.49
N SER A 99 1.27 -6.60 -2.99
CA SER A 99 2.41 -7.51 -2.83
C SER A 99 3.71 -6.74 -2.58
N ARG A 100 4.74 -7.48 -2.16
CA ARG A 100 6.08 -6.93 -1.92
C ARG A 100 6.72 -6.40 -3.20
N ARG A 101 6.53 -7.11 -4.32
CA ARG A 101 6.98 -6.69 -5.64
C ARG A 101 6.33 -5.37 -6.03
N ILE A 102 5.00 -5.28 -5.93
CA ILE A 102 4.26 -4.04 -6.25
C ILE A 102 4.67 -2.90 -5.33
N ALA A 103 4.93 -3.16 -4.04
CA ALA A 103 5.42 -2.14 -3.11
C ALA A 103 6.76 -1.52 -3.57
N VAL A 104 7.69 -2.34 -4.03
CA VAL A 104 9.01 -1.88 -4.52
C VAL A 104 8.88 -1.18 -5.87
N GLU A 105 8.12 -1.74 -6.81
CA GLU A 105 7.90 -1.11 -8.12
C GLU A 105 7.17 0.24 -7.99
N LEU A 106 6.25 0.37 -7.04
CA LEU A 106 5.58 1.64 -6.73
C LEU A 106 6.56 2.64 -6.09
N TYR A 107 7.43 2.17 -5.19
CA TYR A 107 8.51 2.98 -4.64
C TYR A 107 9.41 3.53 -5.75
N ASP A 108 9.90 2.67 -6.63
CA ASP A 108 10.75 3.06 -7.75
C ASP A 108 10.05 4.05 -8.69
N ALA A 109 8.75 3.86 -8.95
CA ALA A 109 7.95 4.77 -9.77
C ALA A 109 7.74 6.14 -9.10
N ILE A 110 7.55 6.20 -7.79
CA ILE A 110 7.44 7.45 -7.03
C ILE A 110 8.79 8.18 -6.99
N VAL A 111 9.88 7.45 -6.74
CA VAL A 111 11.25 8.00 -6.74
C VAL A 111 11.61 8.56 -8.13
N ALA A 112 11.19 7.91 -9.21
CA ALA A 112 11.39 8.46 -10.56
C ALA A 112 10.68 9.81 -10.77
N LEU A 113 9.55 10.07 -10.08
CA LEU A 113 8.82 11.34 -10.11
C LEU A 113 9.41 12.37 -9.13
N ARG A 114 9.94 11.91 -8.00
CA ARG A 114 10.47 12.73 -6.89
C ARG A 114 11.78 12.14 -6.36
N PRO A 115 12.90 12.27 -7.08
CA PRO A 115 14.19 11.70 -6.67
C PRO A 115 14.65 12.18 -5.29
N GLN A 116 14.29 13.40 -4.91
CA GLN A 116 14.63 13.99 -3.62
C GLN A 116 13.93 13.32 -2.42
N TRP A 117 12.90 12.50 -2.64
CA TRP A 117 12.24 11.74 -1.58
C TRP A 117 13.00 10.47 -1.20
N HIS A 118 13.92 10.04 -2.05
CA HIS A 118 14.77 8.86 -1.82
C HIS A 118 15.96 9.18 -0.90
N SER A 119 16.34 8.21 -0.08
CA SER A 119 17.63 8.14 0.58
C SER A 119 17.92 6.71 0.97
N ASP A 120 19.18 6.27 0.82
CA ASP A 120 19.65 4.96 1.32
C ASP A 120 19.85 5.00 2.84
N ASP A 121 20.05 6.17 3.42
CA ASP A 121 20.15 6.35 4.87
C ASP A 121 18.77 6.12 5.52
N LEU A 122 18.74 5.23 6.51
CA LEU A 122 17.50 4.92 7.25
C LEU A 122 16.90 6.15 7.95
N MET A 123 17.77 7.09 8.35
CA MET A 123 17.39 8.30 9.07
C MET A 123 16.98 9.45 8.15
N LYS A 124 17.06 9.27 6.83
CA LYS A 124 16.78 10.31 5.83
C LYS A 124 15.77 9.86 4.79
N GLY A 125 15.27 10.84 4.04
CA GLY A 125 14.34 10.66 2.94
C GLY A 125 12.88 10.65 3.38
N ALA A 126 12.04 11.19 2.50
CA ALA A 126 10.63 11.37 2.74
C ALA A 126 9.80 10.10 2.45
N LEU A 127 10.37 9.12 1.73
CA LEU A 127 9.68 7.89 1.33
C LEU A 127 10.49 6.65 1.72
N LYS A 128 9.86 5.68 2.36
CA LYS A 128 10.45 4.37 2.71
C LYS A 128 9.49 3.21 2.43
N VAL A 129 10.07 2.04 2.15
CA VAL A 129 9.34 0.77 2.13
C VAL A 129 9.56 0.06 3.46
N VAL A 130 8.49 -0.47 4.06
CA VAL A 130 8.57 -1.22 5.33
C VAL A 130 8.12 -2.65 5.07
N MET A 131 9.07 -3.58 5.09
CA MET A 131 8.79 -5.00 4.88
C MET A 131 9.81 -5.89 5.60
N THR A 132 9.38 -7.13 5.88
CA THR A 132 10.27 -8.19 6.37
C THR A 132 11.01 -8.86 5.22
N SER A 133 12.04 -9.66 5.51
CA SER A 133 12.69 -10.54 4.56
C SER A 133 11.83 -11.76 4.22
N ALA A 134 11.96 -12.27 2.99
CA ALA A 134 11.52 -13.62 2.61
C ALA A 134 12.58 -14.26 1.71
N SER A 135 12.73 -15.57 1.81
CA SER A 135 13.74 -16.34 1.07
C SER A 135 13.53 -16.33 -0.45
N SER A 136 12.30 -16.04 -0.89
CA SER A 136 11.92 -15.94 -2.30
C SER A 136 12.19 -14.57 -2.92
N ASP A 137 12.66 -13.58 -2.14
CA ASP A 137 12.86 -12.23 -2.64
C ASP A 137 14.12 -12.14 -3.50
N GLY A 138 13.97 -11.57 -4.69
CA GLY A 138 15.10 -11.20 -5.53
C GLY A 138 15.84 -9.96 -5.00
N PRO A 139 17.01 -9.62 -5.60
CA PRO A 139 17.89 -8.55 -5.13
C PRO A 139 17.18 -7.18 -5.04
N ASN A 140 16.27 -6.88 -5.95
CA ASN A 140 15.53 -5.61 -5.96
C ASN A 140 14.61 -5.45 -4.75
N ILE A 141 14.01 -6.53 -4.26
CA ILE A 141 13.17 -6.52 -3.07
C ILE A 141 14.06 -6.55 -1.81
N ALA A 142 15.15 -7.32 -1.85
CA ALA A 142 16.05 -7.52 -0.72
C ALA A 142 16.65 -6.21 -0.19
N LYS A 143 16.93 -5.23 -1.05
CA LYS A 143 17.44 -3.90 -0.65
C LYS A 143 16.48 -3.12 0.26
N HIS A 144 15.19 -3.46 0.25
CA HIS A 144 14.16 -2.83 1.09
C HIS A 144 13.82 -3.65 2.34
N HIS A 145 14.52 -4.75 2.60
CA HIS A 145 14.32 -5.50 3.84
C HIS A 145 14.68 -4.64 5.04
N THR A 146 13.86 -4.74 6.08
CA THR A 146 14.10 -4.06 7.34
C THR A 146 14.16 -5.04 8.49
N SER A 147 15.17 -4.91 9.35
CA SER A 147 15.23 -5.63 10.63
C SER A 147 14.14 -5.13 11.59
N LYS A 148 13.95 -5.83 12.70
CA LYS A 148 13.00 -5.39 13.74
C LYS A 148 13.37 -4.01 14.29
N GLU A 149 14.66 -3.77 14.50
CA GLU A 149 15.20 -2.50 14.99
C GLU A 149 15.00 -1.39 13.98
N GLN A 150 15.31 -1.64 12.71
CA GLN A 150 15.09 -0.67 11.63
C GLN A 150 13.61 -0.29 11.50
N ARG A 151 12.70 -1.27 11.60
CA ARG A 151 11.25 -0.99 11.58
C ARG A 151 10.81 -0.14 12.78
N ARG A 152 11.42 -0.33 13.95
CA ARG A 152 11.15 0.51 15.11
C ARG A 152 11.59 1.95 14.84
N VAL A 153 12.79 2.16 14.30
CA VAL A 153 13.26 3.49 13.89
C VAL A 153 12.29 4.15 12.90
N LEU A 154 11.88 3.43 11.86
CA LEU A 154 10.91 3.96 10.88
C LEU A 154 9.54 4.26 11.51
N ALA A 155 9.12 3.45 12.48
CA ALA A 155 7.88 3.68 13.23
C ALA A 155 7.97 4.97 14.06
N ASP A 156 9.09 5.18 14.76
CA ASP A 156 9.31 6.39 15.54
C ASP A 156 9.37 7.63 14.63
N ARG A 157 10.04 7.55 13.48
CA ARG A 157 10.03 8.60 12.45
C ARG A 157 8.62 8.91 11.92
N MET A 158 7.78 7.89 11.71
CA MET A 158 6.38 8.09 11.27
C MET A 158 5.50 8.75 12.32
N LYS A 159 5.81 8.54 13.61
CA LYS A 159 5.08 9.14 14.74
C LYS A 159 5.51 10.58 15.04
N ASP A 160 6.71 10.96 14.63
CA ASP A 160 7.20 12.32 14.80
C ASP A 160 6.69 13.22 13.67
N PRO A 161 5.80 14.20 13.92
CA PRO A 161 5.27 15.08 12.88
C PRO A 161 6.36 15.91 12.18
N GLU A 162 7.45 16.22 12.88
CA GLU A 162 8.53 17.06 12.36
C GLU A 162 9.54 16.29 11.50
N ASP A 163 9.54 14.94 11.58
CA ASP A 163 10.46 14.15 10.77
C ASP A 163 10.14 14.26 9.27
N GLU A 164 11.20 14.29 8.44
CA GLU A 164 11.10 14.39 7.00
C GLU A 164 10.43 13.15 6.35
N LEU A 165 10.35 12.00 7.04
CA LEU A 165 9.62 10.82 6.54
C LEU A 165 8.13 11.13 6.50
N LYS A 166 7.59 11.28 5.29
CA LYS A 166 6.19 11.64 5.06
C LYS A 166 5.36 10.48 4.52
N LEU A 167 5.98 9.54 3.78
CA LEU A 167 5.29 8.41 3.18
C LEU A 167 5.99 7.09 3.49
N VAL A 168 5.19 6.07 3.80
CA VAL A 168 5.66 4.70 3.88
C VAL A 168 4.82 3.79 2.98
N ILE A 169 5.47 2.82 2.35
CA ILE A 169 4.80 1.78 1.58
C ILE A 169 4.90 0.49 2.36
N VAL A 170 3.76 -0.13 2.62
CA VAL A 170 3.63 -1.39 3.36
C VAL A 170 2.82 -2.40 2.54
N ARG A 171 2.88 -3.67 2.90
CA ARG A 171 1.95 -4.69 2.40
C ARG A 171 0.87 -5.02 3.43
N ASP A 172 1.28 -5.54 4.58
CA ASP A 172 0.40 -5.98 5.67
C ASP A 172 0.82 -5.40 7.03
N MET A 173 2.03 -4.84 7.10
CA MET A 173 2.58 -4.30 8.34
C MET A 173 1.92 -2.97 8.70
N TRP A 174 1.77 -2.72 9.98
CA TRP A 174 1.22 -1.48 10.53
C TRP A 174 -0.25 -1.20 10.19
N LEU A 175 -0.97 -2.16 9.62
CA LEU A 175 -2.41 -2.02 9.39
C LEU A 175 -3.22 -2.22 10.67
N THR A 176 -2.65 -2.91 11.65
CA THR A 176 -3.26 -3.13 12.96
C THR A 176 -2.24 -2.87 14.06
N GLY A 177 -2.68 -2.26 15.15
CA GLY A 177 -1.83 -2.01 16.32
C GLY A 177 -0.70 -0.99 16.11
N PHE A 178 -0.73 -0.20 15.04
CA PHE A 178 0.20 0.88 14.79
C PHE A 178 -0.52 2.22 14.94
N ASP A 179 -0.19 2.90 16.03
CA ASP A 179 -0.71 4.23 16.33
C ASP A 179 0.33 5.28 15.89
N ALA A 180 -0.03 6.08 14.90
CA ALA A 180 0.77 7.17 14.36
C ALA A 180 -0.13 8.36 14.03
N PRO A 181 -0.44 9.23 15.02
CA PRO A 181 -1.36 10.36 14.86
C PRO A 181 -1.08 11.28 13.67
N PRO A 182 0.19 11.50 13.24
CA PRO A 182 0.46 12.31 12.06
C PRO A 182 0.00 11.68 10.73
N THR A 183 -0.37 10.38 10.71
CA THR A 183 -0.79 9.69 9.48
C THR A 183 -2.23 10.09 9.14
N ALA A 184 -2.36 11.08 8.26
CA ALA A 184 -3.65 11.63 7.86
C ALA A 184 -4.27 10.95 6.63
N VAL A 185 -3.50 10.18 5.85
CA VAL A 185 -3.96 9.56 4.60
C VAL A 185 -3.51 8.11 4.53
N LEU A 186 -4.45 7.24 4.16
CA LEU A 186 -4.20 5.84 3.82
C LEU A 186 -4.58 5.61 2.35
N TYR A 187 -3.58 5.34 1.51
CA TYR A 187 -3.79 4.90 0.14
C TYR A 187 -3.86 3.38 0.10
N VAL A 188 -4.97 2.83 -0.34
CA VAL A 188 -5.18 1.38 -0.36
C VAL A 188 -5.19 0.89 -1.80
N ASP A 189 -4.08 0.29 -2.24
CA ASP A 189 -3.95 -0.41 -3.53
C ASP A 189 -3.98 -1.93 -3.35
N LYS A 190 -5.02 -2.41 -2.66
CA LYS A 190 -5.22 -3.80 -2.29
C LYS A 190 -6.70 -4.05 -2.02
N LYS A 191 -7.19 -5.24 -2.40
CA LYS A 191 -8.51 -5.68 -1.94
C LYS A 191 -8.41 -5.99 -0.44
N LEU A 192 -9.09 -5.22 0.38
CA LEU A 192 -9.24 -5.49 1.81
C LEU A 192 -10.34 -6.52 1.99
N GLN A 193 -10.07 -7.59 2.71
CA GLN A 193 -11.06 -8.61 3.09
C GLN A 193 -11.48 -8.39 4.54
N ASP A 194 -12.73 -8.68 4.82
CA ASP A 194 -13.58 -8.47 5.98
C ASP A 194 -12.97 -7.99 7.32
N HIS A 195 -11.83 -8.54 7.76
CA HIS A 195 -11.22 -8.16 9.05
C HIS A 195 -10.21 -7.00 8.98
N THR A 196 -9.78 -6.61 7.79
CA THR A 196 -8.79 -5.52 7.63
C THR A 196 -9.42 -4.13 7.43
N LEU A 197 -10.72 -4.06 7.23
CA LEU A 197 -11.47 -2.80 7.05
C LEU A 197 -12.02 -2.23 8.36
N LEU A 198 -12.04 -3.00 9.44
CA LEU A 198 -12.75 -2.69 10.68
C LEU A 198 -11.86 -2.64 11.93
N GLN A 199 -10.53 -2.63 11.76
CA GLN A 199 -9.59 -2.54 12.89
C GLN A 199 -8.87 -1.21 12.92
#